data_183c929b5d34da3386d213c5d7823bd5
#
_entry.id   183c929b5d34da3386d213c5d7823bd5
#
_cell.length_a   1.000
_cell.length_b   1.000
_cell.length_c   1.000
_cell.angle_alpha   90.00
_cell.angle_beta   90.00
_cell.angle_gamma   90.00
#
_symmetry.space_group_name_H-M   'P 1'
#
loop_
_entity.id
_entity.type
_entity.pdbx_description
1 polymer ?
#
loop_
_entity_poly.entity_id
_entity_poly.type
_entity_poly.pdbx_seq_one_letter_code
_entity_poly.pdbx_strand_id
1 'polypeptide(L)'
;MYCQLEALRHCLPPSVWSVLDDLPETLDGTYERVLRDINKANREHAHRLLQCLVVAVRPLRVEELAEVLTVDFDGSGHEGIPRLNSDWRWTNQHHAVLSTCSSLIAIVDDGDSQVVQFSHFSVKEFLTSERLACLSGDVSRYHILLEPAHTILVQACLGVLLRLDDDVNDDK
;
A
#
# COMPACT_ATOMS: atom_id res chain seq x y z
N MET A 1 13.91 12.11 3.59
CA MET A 1 14.10 12.57 4.99
C MET A 1 13.05 11.98 5.95
N TYR A 2 11.76 11.92 5.61
CA TYR A 2 10.70 11.37 6.49
C TYR A 2 10.96 9.91 6.90
N CYS A 3 11.26 9.02 5.96
CA CYS A 3 11.55 7.61 6.23
C CYS A 3 12.78 7.39 7.15
N GLN A 4 13.76 8.28 7.12
CA GLN A 4 14.94 8.20 7.97
C GLN A 4 14.64 8.65 9.40
N LEU A 5 13.77 9.65 9.56
CA LEU A 5 13.32 10.11 10.88
C LEU A 5 12.44 9.08 11.57
N GLU A 6 11.62 8.33 10.82
CA GLU A 6 10.78 7.28 11.37
C GLU A 6 11.62 6.15 12.01
N ALA A 7 12.79 5.83 11.45
CA ALA A 7 13.72 4.85 12.03
C ALA A 7 14.23 5.26 13.42
N LEU A 8 14.29 6.57 13.70
CA LEU A 8 14.73 7.11 14.98
C LEU A 8 13.63 7.23 16.03
N ARG A 9 12.35 7.15 15.62
CA ARG A 9 11.20 7.46 16.47
C ARG A 9 11.06 6.53 17.69
N HIS A 10 11.55 5.32 17.57
CA HIS A 10 11.47 4.30 18.64
C HIS A 10 12.83 3.96 19.24
N CYS A 11 13.88 4.75 18.92
CA CYS A 11 15.22 4.52 19.44
C CYS A 11 15.41 5.14 20.82
N LEU A 12 16.02 4.37 21.72
CA LEU A 12 16.51 4.92 22.98
C LEU A 12 17.71 5.84 22.74
N PRO A 13 17.87 6.94 23.53
CA PRO A 13 18.94 7.91 23.33
C PRO A 13 20.35 7.30 23.16
N PRO A 14 20.75 6.25 23.89
CA PRO A 14 22.09 5.65 23.71
C PRO A 14 22.27 4.98 22.34
N SER A 15 21.18 4.55 21.68
CA SER A 15 21.24 3.79 20.42
C SER A 15 21.10 4.69 19.18
N VAL A 16 20.85 6.00 19.35
CA VAL A 16 20.60 6.91 18.24
C VAL A 16 21.79 6.97 17.28
N TRP A 17 23.01 7.05 17.81
CA TRP A 17 24.21 7.14 16.98
C TRP A 17 24.45 5.86 16.16
N SER A 18 24.28 4.68 16.76
CA SER A 18 24.42 3.42 16.01
C SER A 18 23.35 3.26 14.92
N VAL A 19 22.11 3.71 15.19
CA VAL A 19 21.03 3.67 14.18
C VAL A 19 21.29 4.68 13.07
N LEU A 20 21.89 5.85 13.38
CA LEU A 20 22.28 6.83 12.35
C LEU A 20 23.41 6.29 11.45
N ASP A 21 24.38 5.60 12.02
CA ASP A 21 25.49 4.98 11.26
C ASP A 21 24.99 3.83 10.37
N ASP A 22 23.90 3.15 10.78
CA ASP A 22 23.26 2.06 10.03
C ASP A 22 22.25 2.56 8.97
N LEU A 23 22.00 3.88 8.87
CA LEU A 23 21.08 4.40 7.87
C LEU A 23 21.67 4.24 6.46
N PRO A 24 20.85 3.77 5.49
CA PRO A 24 21.29 3.68 4.12
C PRO A 24 21.72 5.03 3.56
N GLU A 25 22.87 5.07 2.88
CA GLU A 25 23.39 6.29 2.25
C GLU A 25 22.54 6.77 1.07
N THR A 26 21.74 5.87 0.48
CA THR A 26 20.92 6.15 -0.68
C THR A 26 19.43 6.05 -0.38
N LEU A 27 18.60 6.79 -1.13
CA LEU A 27 17.15 6.67 -1.06
C LEU A 27 16.67 5.28 -1.44
N ASP A 28 17.27 4.66 -2.45
CA ASP A 28 16.94 3.31 -2.89
C ASP A 28 17.16 2.30 -1.76
N GLY A 29 18.29 2.37 -1.07
CA GLY A 29 18.58 1.53 0.09
C GLY A 29 17.60 1.75 1.25
N THR A 30 17.17 3.01 1.44
CA THR A 30 16.14 3.33 2.43
C THR A 30 14.80 2.67 2.08
N TYR A 31 14.36 2.75 0.82
CA TYR A 31 13.11 2.13 0.37
C TYR A 31 13.18 0.60 0.41
N GLU A 32 14.32 0.03 0.02
CA GLU A 32 14.56 -1.41 0.13
C GLU A 32 14.41 -1.90 1.58
N ARG A 33 14.99 -1.19 2.54
CA ARG A 33 14.85 -1.51 3.96
C ARG A 33 13.38 -1.43 4.41
N VAL A 34 12.68 -0.35 4.08
CA VAL A 34 11.26 -0.18 4.43
C VAL A 34 10.41 -1.30 3.85
N LEU A 35 10.62 -1.68 2.59
CA LEU A 35 9.89 -2.78 1.95
C LEU A 35 10.20 -4.14 2.61
N ARG A 36 11.44 -4.36 3.03
CA ARG A 36 11.86 -5.58 3.73
C ARG A 36 11.20 -5.70 5.10
N ASP A 37 11.03 -4.57 5.79
CA ASP A 37 10.44 -4.50 7.14
C ASP A 37 8.91 -4.66 7.15
N ILE A 38 8.25 -4.62 5.99
CA ILE A 38 6.81 -4.91 5.89
C ILE A 38 6.53 -6.32 6.42
N ASN A 39 5.58 -6.41 7.37
CA ASN A 39 5.17 -7.67 7.97
C ASN A 39 4.79 -8.69 6.88
N LYS A 40 5.28 -9.91 7.02
CA LYS A 40 5.04 -10.99 6.05
C LYS A 40 3.55 -11.21 5.77
N ALA A 41 2.70 -11.11 6.80
CA ALA A 41 1.25 -11.25 6.65
C ALA A 41 0.62 -10.13 5.81
N ASN A 42 1.23 -8.95 5.76
CA ASN A 42 0.68 -7.78 5.08
C ASN A 42 1.30 -7.54 3.70
N ARG A 43 2.30 -8.33 3.29
CA ARG A 43 3.09 -8.06 2.08
C ARG A 43 2.27 -7.98 0.81
N GLU A 44 1.32 -8.87 0.68
CA GLU A 44 0.44 -8.90 -0.50
C GLU A 44 -0.51 -7.71 -0.51
N HIS A 45 -1.12 -7.40 0.62
CA HIS A 45 -1.96 -6.21 0.79
C HIS A 45 -1.18 -4.92 0.53
N ALA A 46 0.06 -4.82 1.06
CA ALA A 46 0.94 -3.69 0.80
C ALA A 46 1.25 -3.53 -0.70
N HIS A 47 1.57 -4.63 -1.38
CA HIS A 47 1.84 -4.59 -2.81
C HIS A 47 0.62 -4.12 -3.60
N ARG A 48 -0.59 -4.65 -3.30
CA ARG A 48 -1.85 -4.22 -3.93
C ARG A 48 -2.15 -2.73 -3.69
N LEU A 49 -1.98 -2.24 -2.46
CA LEU A 49 -2.16 -0.81 -2.19
C LEU A 49 -1.16 0.07 -2.96
N LEU A 50 0.11 -0.32 -2.98
CA LEU A 50 1.15 0.40 -3.72
C LEU A 50 0.87 0.38 -5.23
N GLN A 51 0.38 -0.74 -5.79
CA GLN A 51 -0.05 -0.82 -7.19
C GLN A 51 -1.17 0.17 -7.49
N CYS A 52 -2.22 0.22 -6.64
CA CYS A 52 -3.32 1.17 -6.81
C CYS A 52 -2.83 2.61 -6.79
N LEU A 53 -1.94 2.96 -5.86
CA LEU A 53 -1.37 4.31 -5.76
C LEU A 53 -0.49 4.69 -6.95
N VAL A 54 0.25 3.73 -7.52
CA VAL A 54 1.10 3.98 -8.70
C VAL A 54 0.28 4.35 -9.93
N VAL A 55 -0.87 3.69 -10.14
CA VAL A 55 -1.68 3.87 -11.36
C VAL A 55 -2.87 4.81 -11.20
N ALA A 56 -3.17 5.24 -9.98
CA ALA A 56 -4.26 6.18 -9.73
C ALA A 56 -4.02 7.50 -10.48
N VAL A 57 -5.05 7.95 -11.23
CA VAL A 57 -5.02 9.21 -11.99
C VAL A 57 -5.31 10.43 -11.12
N ARG A 58 -5.85 10.23 -9.92
CA ARG A 58 -6.06 11.24 -8.88
C ARG A 58 -5.64 10.67 -7.53
N PRO A 59 -5.38 11.51 -6.52
CA PRO A 59 -5.18 11.02 -5.17
C PRO A 59 -6.37 10.19 -4.71
N LEU A 60 -6.11 9.03 -4.11
CA LEU A 60 -7.13 8.16 -3.54
C LEU A 60 -7.43 8.60 -2.10
N ARG A 61 -8.70 8.61 -1.71
CA ARG A 61 -9.08 8.83 -0.32
C ARG A 61 -8.66 7.66 0.55
N VAL A 62 -8.48 7.93 1.84
CA VAL A 62 -8.14 6.86 2.79
C VAL A 62 -9.17 5.74 2.77
N GLU A 63 -10.46 6.11 2.72
CA GLU A 63 -11.58 5.17 2.68
C GLU A 63 -11.54 4.33 1.40
N GLU A 64 -11.27 4.95 0.24
CA GLU A 64 -11.18 4.24 -1.05
C GLU A 64 -10.05 3.22 -1.04
N LEU A 65 -8.89 3.60 -0.49
CA LEU A 65 -7.75 2.70 -0.41
C LEU A 65 -7.95 1.60 0.63
N ALA A 66 -8.64 1.89 1.73
CA ALA A 66 -8.99 0.90 2.74
C ALA A 66 -9.96 -0.17 2.21
N GLU A 67 -10.89 0.19 1.31
CA GLU A 67 -11.77 -0.79 0.66
C GLU A 67 -10.99 -1.79 -0.21
N VAL A 68 -9.85 -1.40 -0.80
CA VAL A 68 -8.99 -2.35 -1.54
C VAL A 68 -8.50 -3.49 -0.64
N LEU A 69 -8.31 -3.24 0.67
CA LEU A 69 -7.91 -4.27 1.65
C LEU A 69 -9.02 -5.29 1.93
N THR A 70 -10.25 -4.96 1.61
CA THR A 70 -11.42 -5.84 1.83
C THR A 70 -11.77 -6.67 0.60
N VAL A 71 -11.08 -6.46 -0.53
CA VAL A 71 -11.35 -7.22 -1.75
C VAL A 71 -10.61 -8.54 -1.73
N ASP A 72 -11.34 -9.63 -1.87
CA ASP A 72 -10.82 -10.96 -2.16
C ASP A 72 -10.54 -11.07 -3.67
N PHE A 73 -9.27 -10.95 -4.04
CA PHE A 73 -8.82 -11.04 -5.43
C PHE A 73 -8.67 -12.48 -5.91
N ASP A 74 -8.56 -13.44 -4.99
CA ASP A 74 -8.33 -14.84 -5.32
C ASP A 74 -9.63 -15.58 -5.61
N GLY A 75 -10.77 -14.91 -5.37
CA GLY A 75 -12.10 -15.41 -5.71
C GLY A 75 -12.40 -16.78 -5.12
N SER A 76 -12.13 -16.98 -3.83
CA SER A 76 -12.27 -18.26 -3.12
C SER A 76 -13.71 -18.84 -3.15
N GLY A 77 -14.64 -18.18 -3.79
CA GLY A 77 -16.03 -18.56 -3.83
C GLY A 77 -16.59 -18.97 -5.20
N HIS A 78 -16.39 -18.23 -6.27
CA HIS A 78 -16.95 -18.52 -7.60
C HIS A 78 -16.23 -17.76 -8.72
N GLU A 79 -15.75 -18.50 -9.73
CA GLU A 79 -15.35 -18.02 -11.06
C GLU A 79 -14.21 -16.98 -11.14
N GLY A 80 -13.40 -16.79 -10.07
CA GLY A 80 -12.26 -15.87 -10.13
C GLY A 80 -12.64 -14.39 -10.23
N ILE A 81 -13.89 -14.04 -9.88
CA ILE A 81 -14.35 -12.64 -9.85
C ILE A 81 -14.01 -12.05 -8.48
N PRO A 82 -13.26 -10.92 -8.43
CA PRO A 82 -12.97 -10.25 -7.18
C PRO A 82 -14.26 -9.84 -6.45
N ARG A 83 -14.34 -10.14 -5.16
CA ARG A 83 -15.50 -9.79 -4.34
C ARG A 83 -15.08 -9.05 -3.09
N LEU A 84 -15.88 -8.09 -2.68
CA LEU A 84 -15.68 -7.39 -1.42
C LEU A 84 -16.14 -8.27 -0.25
N ASN A 85 -15.25 -8.49 0.72
CA ASN A 85 -15.54 -9.18 1.96
C ASN A 85 -15.68 -8.17 3.10
N SER A 86 -16.91 -7.93 3.56
CA SER A 86 -17.20 -6.95 4.61
C SER A 86 -16.61 -7.31 5.96
N ASP A 87 -16.38 -8.59 6.24
CA ASP A 87 -15.82 -9.04 7.51
C ASP A 87 -14.34 -8.63 7.66
N TRP A 88 -13.70 -8.28 6.53
CA TRP A 88 -12.32 -7.80 6.50
C TRP A 88 -12.21 -6.27 6.70
N ARG A 89 -13.33 -5.57 6.89
CA ARG A 89 -13.34 -4.13 7.10
C ARG A 89 -12.72 -3.75 8.43
N TRP A 90 -11.72 -2.89 8.38
CA TRP A 90 -11.08 -2.35 9.56
C TRP A 90 -11.92 -1.21 10.16
N THR A 91 -12.06 -1.22 11.48
CA THR A 91 -12.72 -0.14 12.22
C THR A 91 -11.96 1.19 12.09
N ASN A 92 -10.62 1.12 12.01
CA ASN A 92 -9.76 2.29 11.82
C ASN A 92 -9.03 2.17 10.47
N GLN A 93 -9.61 2.76 9.44
CA GLN A 93 -9.12 2.75 8.07
C GLN A 93 -7.74 3.42 7.93
N HIS A 94 -7.51 4.54 8.63
CA HIS A 94 -6.20 5.21 8.66
C HIS A 94 -5.10 4.27 9.16
N HIS A 95 -5.37 3.61 10.28
CA HIS A 95 -4.41 2.67 10.85
C HIS A 95 -4.18 1.48 9.91
N ALA A 96 -5.22 0.96 9.27
CA ALA A 96 -5.10 -0.14 8.32
C ALA A 96 -4.17 0.22 7.16
N VAL A 97 -4.41 1.36 6.52
CA VAL A 97 -3.62 1.84 5.38
C VAL A 97 -2.17 2.12 5.77
N LEU A 98 -1.95 2.90 6.85
CA LEU A 98 -0.60 3.25 7.31
C LEU A 98 0.20 2.04 7.80
N SER A 99 -0.43 1.12 8.54
CA SER A 99 0.25 -0.09 9.04
C SER A 99 0.62 -1.07 7.94
N THR A 100 -0.08 -1.01 6.80
CA THR A 100 0.18 -1.88 5.66
C THR A 100 1.37 -1.39 4.83
N CYS A 101 1.45 -0.09 4.53
CA CYS A 101 2.47 0.47 3.63
C CYS A 101 3.58 1.26 4.35
N SER A 102 3.49 1.40 5.68
CA SER A 102 4.51 2.05 6.51
C SER A 102 4.87 3.47 6.01
N SER A 103 6.13 3.88 6.14
CA SER A 103 6.63 5.21 5.80
C SER A 103 6.73 5.52 4.29
N LEU A 104 6.34 4.58 3.42
CA LEU A 104 6.32 4.83 1.96
C LEU A 104 5.17 5.75 1.54
N ILE A 105 4.15 5.87 2.38
CA ILE A 105 2.96 6.68 2.11
C ILE A 105 2.73 7.71 3.22
N ALA A 106 1.96 8.73 2.90
CA ALA A 106 1.49 9.74 3.83
C ALA A 106 0.00 10.00 3.59
N ILE A 107 -0.72 10.30 4.67
CA ILE A 107 -2.09 10.80 4.61
C ILE A 107 -2.03 12.31 4.73
N VAL A 108 -2.70 13.00 3.82
CA VAL A 108 -2.69 14.46 3.72
C VAL A 108 -4.12 14.96 3.64
N ASP A 109 -4.41 16.06 4.35
CA ASP A 109 -5.70 16.72 4.27
C ASP A 109 -5.86 17.40 2.89
N ASP A 110 -6.98 17.14 2.23
CA ASP A 110 -7.37 17.72 0.94
C ASP A 110 -8.81 18.25 1.05
N GLY A 111 -8.94 19.45 1.61
CA GLY A 111 -10.23 20.06 1.89
C GLY A 111 -11.03 19.26 2.92
N ASP A 112 -12.18 18.73 2.51
CA ASP A 112 -13.09 17.97 3.37
C ASP A 112 -12.74 16.47 3.45
N SER A 113 -11.67 16.02 2.79
CA SER A 113 -11.27 14.62 2.74
C SER A 113 -9.79 14.43 3.07
N GLN A 114 -9.42 13.20 3.39
CA GLN A 114 -8.03 12.80 3.57
C GLN A 114 -7.62 11.87 2.43
N VAL A 115 -6.52 12.20 1.80
CA VAL A 115 -5.99 11.46 0.65
C VAL A 115 -4.66 10.81 0.99
N VAL A 116 -4.42 9.68 0.34
CA VAL A 116 -3.16 8.95 0.46
C VAL A 116 -2.27 9.28 -0.73
N GLN A 117 -1.02 9.58 -0.45
CA GLN A 117 0.00 9.80 -1.48
C GLN A 117 1.32 9.18 -1.07
N PHE A 118 2.24 9.02 -2.00
CA PHE A 118 3.60 8.64 -1.66
C PHE A 118 4.26 9.72 -0.79
N SER A 119 5.01 9.30 0.23
CA SER A 119 5.75 10.21 1.11
C SER A 119 6.80 11.05 0.36
N HIS A 120 7.23 10.56 -0.81
CA HIS A 120 8.10 11.26 -1.75
C HIS A 120 7.88 10.71 -3.16
N PHE A 121 7.99 11.57 -4.19
CA PHE A 121 7.77 11.17 -5.59
C PHE A 121 8.70 10.04 -6.05
N SER A 122 9.93 10.01 -5.55
CA SER A 122 10.91 8.97 -5.90
C SER A 122 10.54 7.57 -5.40
N VAL A 123 9.58 7.43 -4.47
CA VAL A 123 9.03 6.11 -4.09
C VAL A 123 8.36 5.46 -5.30
N LYS A 124 7.52 6.20 -6.02
CA LYS A 124 6.88 5.72 -7.24
C LYS A 124 7.92 5.33 -8.30
N GLU A 125 8.92 6.19 -8.51
CA GLU A 125 10.01 5.91 -9.46
C GLU A 125 10.78 4.64 -9.08
N PHE A 126 11.07 4.45 -7.79
CA PHE A 126 11.75 3.25 -7.30
C PHE A 126 10.92 1.99 -7.50
N LEU A 127 9.63 2.02 -7.14
CA LEU A 127 8.72 0.87 -7.27
C LEU A 127 8.52 0.42 -8.72
N THR A 128 8.62 1.32 -9.69
CA THR A 128 8.47 1.00 -11.12
C THR A 128 9.80 0.80 -11.85
N SER A 129 10.92 0.88 -11.13
CA SER A 129 12.25 0.81 -11.75
C SER A 129 12.76 -0.61 -11.92
N GLU A 130 13.49 -0.85 -13.01
CA GLU A 130 14.24 -2.10 -13.23
C GLU A 130 15.27 -2.38 -12.11
N ARG A 131 15.71 -1.35 -11.40
CA ARG A 131 16.61 -1.52 -10.25
C ARG A 131 15.97 -2.38 -9.18
N LEU A 132 14.70 -2.12 -8.84
CA LEU A 132 13.95 -2.93 -7.88
C LEU A 132 13.71 -4.35 -8.41
N ALA A 133 13.39 -4.49 -9.70
CA ALA A 133 13.20 -5.80 -10.32
C ALA A 133 14.44 -6.69 -10.24
N CYS A 134 15.63 -6.09 -10.34
CA CYS A 134 16.91 -6.80 -10.31
C CYS A 134 17.43 -7.10 -8.90
N LEU A 135 16.80 -6.59 -7.84
CA LEU A 135 17.21 -6.89 -6.47
C LEU A 135 17.00 -8.35 -6.12
N SER A 136 17.94 -8.90 -5.35
CA SER A 136 17.83 -10.26 -4.87
C SER A 136 16.90 -10.36 -3.65
N GLY A 137 16.14 -11.46 -3.57
CA GLY A 137 15.32 -11.78 -2.41
C GLY A 137 13.88 -11.23 -2.49
N ASP A 138 13.24 -11.14 -1.31
CA ASP A 138 11.81 -10.86 -1.18
C ASP A 138 11.39 -9.44 -1.60
N VAL A 139 12.34 -8.51 -1.75
CA VAL A 139 12.02 -7.10 -2.02
C VAL A 139 11.63 -6.88 -3.49
N SER A 140 12.22 -7.63 -4.41
CA SER A 140 11.89 -7.53 -5.85
C SER A 140 10.41 -7.80 -6.17
N ARG A 141 9.69 -8.51 -5.30
CA ARG A 141 8.23 -8.72 -5.42
C ARG A 141 7.41 -7.43 -5.47
N TYR A 142 7.96 -6.34 -4.89
CA TYR A 142 7.30 -5.04 -4.88
C TYR A 142 7.52 -4.25 -6.17
N HIS A 143 8.28 -4.80 -7.14
CA HIS A 143 8.36 -4.18 -8.46
C HIS A 143 6.98 -4.13 -9.11
N ILE A 144 6.59 -2.95 -9.58
CA ILE A 144 5.25 -2.70 -10.11
C ILE A 144 5.32 -2.50 -11.61
N LEU A 145 4.70 -3.43 -12.33
CA LEU A 145 4.39 -3.28 -13.74
C LEU A 145 3.04 -2.57 -13.89
N LEU A 146 2.97 -1.57 -14.75
CA LEU A 146 1.80 -0.71 -14.86
C LEU A 146 0.54 -1.46 -15.32
N GLU A 147 0.67 -2.37 -16.29
CA GLU A 147 -0.47 -3.12 -16.84
C GLU A 147 -1.13 -4.03 -15.77
N PRO A 148 -0.40 -4.90 -15.04
CA PRO A 148 -0.98 -5.64 -13.92
C PRO A 148 -1.55 -4.73 -12.82
N ALA A 149 -0.90 -3.60 -12.53
CA ALA A 149 -1.38 -2.67 -11.51
C ALA A 149 -2.73 -2.04 -11.89
N HIS A 150 -2.92 -1.66 -13.16
CA HIS A 150 -4.22 -1.21 -13.66
C HIS A 150 -5.28 -2.31 -13.53
N THR A 151 -4.94 -3.56 -13.79
CA THR A 151 -5.86 -4.70 -13.63
C THR A 151 -6.30 -4.83 -12.16
N ILE A 152 -5.39 -4.74 -11.21
CA ILE A 152 -5.71 -4.76 -9.77
C ILE A 152 -6.66 -3.62 -9.39
N LEU A 153 -6.40 -2.39 -9.85
CA LEU A 153 -7.27 -1.25 -9.55
C LEU A 153 -8.68 -1.44 -10.14
N VAL A 154 -8.79 -1.92 -11.37
CA VAL A 154 -10.08 -2.22 -12.02
C VAL A 154 -10.82 -3.31 -11.26
N GLN A 155 -10.14 -4.38 -10.87
CA GLN A 155 -10.72 -5.47 -10.10
C GLN A 155 -11.23 -4.99 -8.74
N ALA A 156 -10.47 -4.13 -8.05
CA ALA A 156 -10.91 -3.54 -6.79
C ALA A 156 -12.19 -2.70 -6.97
N CYS A 157 -12.23 -1.83 -8.00
CA CYS A 157 -13.41 -1.04 -8.31
C CYS A 157 -14.63 -1.92 -8.64
N LEU A 158 -14.46 -2.96 -9.43
CA LEU A 158 -15.53 -3.89 -9.76
C LEU A 158 -16.05 -4.65 -8.53
N GLY A 159 -15.17 -5.11 -7.66
CA GLY A 159 -15.55 -5.78 -6.42
C GLY A 159 -16.41 -4.92 -5.51
N VAL A 160 -16.12 -3.62 -5.43
CA VAL A 160 -16.93 -2.64 -4.68
C VAL A 160 -18.29 -2.42 -5.36
N LEU A 161 -18.30 -2.22 -6.69
CA LEU A 161 -19.52 -1.92 -7.44
C LEU A 161 -20.51 -3.08 -7.46
N LEU A 162 -20.02 -4.31 -7.64
CA LEU A 162 -20.88 -5.51 -7.66
C LEU A 162 -21.61 -5.72 -6.34
N ARG A 163 -20.97 -5.37 -5.21
CA ARG A 163 -21.64 -5.44 -3.92
C ARG A 163 -22.77 -4.44 -3.77
N LEU A 164 -22.60 -3.21 -4.26
CA LEU A 164 -23.67 -2.20 -4.21
C LEU A 164 -24.93 -2.65 -4.95
N ASP A 165 -24.76 -3.48 -5.98
CA ASP A 165 -25.87 -4.04 -6.76
C ASP A 165 -26.56 -5.18 -5.99
N ASP A 166 -25.82 -5.98 -5.25
CA ASP A 166 -26.37 -7.05 -4.39
C ASP A 166 -27.19 -6.47 -3.23
N ASP A 167 -26.68 -5.43 -2.55
CA ASP A 167 -27.38 -4.76 -1.43
C ASP A 167 -28.70 -4.09 -1.88
N VAL A 168 -28.80 -3.60 -3.12
CA VAL A 168 -30.03 -3.00 -3.68
C VAL A 168 -31.09 -4.07 -4.04
N ASN A 169 -30.65 -5.30 -4.33
CA ASN A 169 -31.57 -6.38 -4.71
C ASN A 169 -32.12 -7.16 -3.51
N ASP A 170 -31.44 -7.15 -2.36
CA ASP A 170 -31.90 -7.81 -1.13
C ASP A 170 -32.99 -7.01 -0.38
N ASP A 171 -33.16 -5.72 -0.68
CA ASP A 171 -34.19 -4.84 -0.08
C ASP A 171 -35.55 -4.87 -0.83
N LYS A 172 -35.76 -5.81 -1.76
CA LYS A 172 -37.04 -5.99 -2.50
C LYS A 172 -37.70 -7.30 -2.16
#